data_7334eb115df94fc17f83972ea02105fe
#
_entry.id   7334eb115df94fc17f83972ea02105fe
#
_cell.length_a   1.000
_cell.length_b   1.000
_cell.length_c   1.000
_cell.angle_alpha   90.00
_cell.angle_beta   90.00
_cell.angle_gamma   90.00
#
_symmetry.space_group_name_H-M   'P 1'
#
loop_
_entity.id
_entity.type
_entity.pdbx_description
1 polymer ?
#
loop_
_entity_poly.entity_id
_entity_poly.type
_entity_poly.pdbx_seq_one_letter_code
_entity_poly.pdbx_strand_id
1 'polypeptide(L)'
;MVLQHVAPSLGATAARALSTAPTPGPNARTLAALADGDRRIWSAAWDGSVKSWDVASGGLLQGQKQTDKVPLCLDPLLAHAELVCGHMDHSLAMYDFRDAVSNAAVAMSGAHAAPVSAVRVHPTQVHLFASGAYDGRIKVWDVRSPRQALFAVSDPMAASRDGGASRKVLGLDWTPRGDALVAGGEDCRVCLYQGT
;
A
#
# COMPACT_ATOMS: atom_id res chain seq x y z
N MET A 1 -1.51 6.73 15.64
CA MET A 1 -2.35 5.80 14.88
C MET A 1 -2.86 6.57 13.67
N VAL A 2 -2.26 6.34 12.51
CA VAL A 2 -2.73 6.94 11.26
C VAL A 2 -3.53 5.87 10.54
N LEU A 3 -4.85 5.95 10.64
CA LEU A 3 -5.77 5.19 9.79
C LEU A 3 -5.75 5.88 8.41
N GLN A 4 -4.96 5.39 7.49
CA GLN A 4 -5.09 5.78 6.10
C GLN A 4 -6.24 4.98 5.48
N HIS A 5 -7.27 5.70 5.12
CA HIS A 5 -8.45 5.26 4.38
C HIS A 5 -9.22 4.09 5.01
N VAL A 6 -10.01 4.44 5.98
CA VAL A 6 -11.13 3.59 6.39
C VAL A 6 -12.31 3.97 5.49
N ALA A 7 -12.76 3.02 4.68
CA ALA A 7 -14.03 3.19 3.98
C ALA A 7 -15.12 3.56 4.99
N PRO A 8 -16.10 4.43 4.64
CA PRO A 8 -17.09 4.95 5.58
C PRO A 8 -18.03 3.90 6.19
N SER A 9 -17.79 2.62 5.99
CA SER A 9 -18.59 1.49 6.48
C SER A 9 -17.85 0.53 7.42
N LEU A 10 -16.79 0.98 8.11
CA LEU A 10 -16.20 0.16 9.17
C LEU A 10 -17.25 -0.06 10.27
N GLY A 11 -17.88 -1.24 10.28
CA GLY A 11 -18.73 -1.66 11.36
C GLY A 11 -17.98 -1.65 12.70
N ALA A 12 -18.68 -1.44 13.80
CA ALA A 12 -18.11 -1.40 15.16
C ALA A 12 -17.23 -2.63 15.49
N THR A 13 -17.45 -3.74 14.81
CA THR A 13 -16.67 -5.00 14.93
C THR A 13 -15.24 -4.85 14.42
N ALA A 14 -15.02 -4.21 13.27
CA ALA A 14 -13.69 -4.02 12.70
C ALA A 14 -12.87 -3.03 13.53
N ALA A 15 -13.50 -1.95 14.01
CA ALA A 15 -12.87 -1.01 14.93
C ALA A 15 -12.46 -1.67 16.25
N ARG A 16 -13.27 -2.61 16.77
CA ARG A 16 -12.95 -3.39 17.96
C ARG A 16 -11.80 -4.36 17.72
N ALA A 17 -11.76 -5.04 16.57
CA ALA A 17 -10.66 -5.94 16.22
C ALA A 17 -9.31 -5.21 16.16
N LEU A 18 -9.27 -4.00 15.62
CA LEU A 18 -8.08 -3.16 15.62
C LEU A 18 -7.67 -2.69 17.04
N SER A 19 -8.64 -2.48 17.93
CA SER A 19 -8.37 -2.05 19.30
C SER A 19 -7.89 -3.18 20.22
N THR A 20 -8.22 -4.44 19.90
CA THR A 20 -7.79 -5.63 20.65
C THR A 20 -6.50 -6.27 20.10
N ALA A 21 -6.01 -5.79 18.95
CA ALA A 21 -4.71 -6.20 18.45
C ALA A 21 -3.64 -5.92 19.52
N PRO A 22 -2.72 -6.86 19.78
CA PRO A 22 -1.66 -6.64 20.77
C PRO A 22 -0.95 -5.34 20.43
N THR A 23 -0.84 -4.49 21.43
CA THR A 23 -0.27 -3.14 21.31
C THR A 23 1.12 -3.26 20.69
N PRO A 24 1.36 -2.64 19.54
CA PRO A 24 2.71 -2.55 19.00
C PRO A 24 3.59 -1.83 20.03
N GLY A 25 4.87 -2.15 20.08
CA GLY A 25 5.84 -1.48 20.92
C GLY A 25 5.80 0.05 20.73
N PRO A 26 6.42 0.84 21.61
CA PRO A 26 6.25 2.28 21.70
C PRO A 26 6.61 3.07 20.42
N ASN A 27 7.24 2.43 19.46
CA ASN A 27 7.64 3.03 18.17
C ASN A 27 6.88 2.47 16.97
N ALA A 28 5.85 1.64 17.15
CA ALA A 28 5.16 1.01 16.05
C ALA A 28 4.04 1.90 15.50
N ARG A 29 4.22 2.42 14.30
CA ARG A 29 3.12 2.91 13.47
C ARG A 29 2.47 1.72 12.81
N THR A 30 1.17 1.58 12.97
CA THR A 30 0.39 0.50 12.34
C THR A 30 -0.40 1.07 11.18
N LEU A 31 -0.30 0.42 10.05
CA LEU A 31 -1.12 0.65 8.86
C LEU A 31 -2.15 -0.47 8.79
N ALA A 32 -3.34 -0.18 8.29
CA ALA A 32 -4.37 -1.19 8.12
C ALA A 32 -5.12 -1.00 6.80
N ALA A 33 -5.46 -2.10 6.17
CA ALA A 33 -6.32 -2.14 4.99
C ALA A 33 -7.38 -3.22 5.15
N LEU A 34 -8.56 -2.97 4.62
CA LEU A 34 -9.71 -3.86 4.61
C LEU A 34 -9.89 -4.45 3.23
N ALA A 35 -10.23 -5.73 3.18
CA ALA A 35 -10.58 -6.41 1.94
C ALA A 35 -11.50 -7.61 2.21
N ASP A 36 -11.94 -8.25 1.13
CA ASP A 36 -12.70 -9.49 1.16
C ASP A 36 -14.06 -9.36 1.89
N GLY A 37 -14.84 -8.35 1.50
CA GLY A 37 -16.18 -8.16 2.05
C GLY A 37 -16.20 -7.93 3.56
N ASP A 38 -15.26 -7.13 4.07
CA ASP A 38 -15.10 -6.79 5.49
C ASP A 38 -14.69 -7.97 6.40
N ARG A 39 -14.23 -9.11 5.84
CA ARG A 39 -13.85 -10.29 6.63
C ARG A 39 -12.40 -10.29 7.07
N ARG A 40 -11.51 -9.69 6.31
CA ARG A 40 -10.06 -9.67 6.60
C ARG A 40 -9.53 -8.26 6.75
N ILE A 41 -8.63 -8.11 7.70
CA ILE A 41 -7.82 -6.90 7.89
C ILE A 41 -6.36 -7.30 7.77
N TRP A 42 -5.58 -6.48 7.07
CA TRP A 42 -4.12 -6.56 7.08
C TRP A 42 -3.56 -5.38 7.83
N SER A 43 -2.56 -5.62 8.63
CA SER A 43 -1.81 -4.58 9.32
C SER A 43 -0.32 -4.76 9.10
N ALA A 44 0.39 -3.66 8.96
CA ALA A 44 1.84 -3.65 8.95
C ALA A 44 2.37 -2.63 9.96
N ALA A 45 3.48 -2.92 10.59
CA ALA A 45 4.04 -2.08 11.62
C ALA A 45 5.53 -1.80 11.37
N TRP A 46 6.04 -0.73 11.94
CA TRP A 46 7.43 -0.31 11.76
C TRP A 46 8.46 -1.29 12.34
N ASP A 47 8.02 -2.23 13.16
CA ASP A 47 8.85 -3.36 13.62
C ASP A 47 9.07 -4.43 12.52
N GLY A 48 8.54 -4.18 11.31
CA GLY A 48 8.61 -5.10 10.17
C GLY A 48 7.57 -6.21 10.21
N SER A 49 6.68 -6.24 11.18
CA SER A 49 5.61 -7.24 11.23
C SER A 49 4.48 -6.88 10.25
N VAL A 50 4.03 -7.88 9.50
CA VAL A 50 2.85 -7.80 8.63
C VAL A 50 1.90 -8.91 9.06
N LYS A 51 0.65 -8.58 9.39
CA LYS A 51 -0.31 -9.49 9.98
C LYS A 51 -1.63 -9.48 9.24
N SER A 52 -2.26 -10.65 9.17
CA SER A 52 -3.61 -10.86 8.64
C SER A 52 -4.54 -11.28 9.77
N TRP A 53 -5.72 -10.68 9.84
CA TRP A 53 -6.71 -10.86 10.90
C TRP A 53 -8.05 -11.24 10.30
N ASP A 54 -8.76 -12.16 10.91
CA ASP A 54 -10.14 -12.50 10.58
C ASP A 54 -11.10 -11.72 11.48
N VAL A 55 -11.86 -10.81 10.89
CA VAL A 55 -12.84 -9.99 11.61
C VAL A 55 -14.06 -10.81 12.04
N ALA A 56 -14.48 -11.80 11.24
CA ALA A 56 -15.64 -12.62 11.53
C ALA A 56 -15.45 -13.48 12.78
N SER A 57 -14.22 -13.90 13.05
CA SER A 57 -13.84 -14.68 14.25
C SER A 57 -13.54 -13.80 15.47
N GLY A 58 -13.89 -12.50 15.44
CA GLY A 58 -13.60 -11.59 16.55
C GLY A 58 -12.18 -11.01 16.54
N GLY A 59 -11.53 -10.97 15.37
CA GLY A 59 -10.19 -10.39 15.20
C GLY A 59 -9.07 -11.36 15.55
N LEU A 60 -9.25 -12.64 15.26
CA LEU A 60 -8.19 -13.63 15.44
C LEU A 60 -7.09 -13.47 14.39
N LEU A 61 -5.84 -13.56 14.83
CA LEU A 61 -4.67 -13.57 13.94
C LEU A 61 -4.70 -14.81 13.06
N GLN A 62 -4.75 -14.62 11.75
CA GLN A 62 -4.73 -15.71 10.76
C GLN A 62 -3.33 -16.02 10.24
N GLY A 63 -2.48 -14.99 10.17
CA GLY A 63 -1.12 -15.16 9.69
C GLY A 63 -0.24 -13.98 10.04
N GLN A 64 1.06 -14.25 10.13
CA GLN A 64 2.08 -13.23 10.37
C GLN A 64 3.27 -13.46 9.46
N LYS A 65 3.77 -12.38 8.92
CA LYS A 65 5.06 -12.31 8.20
C LYS A 65 5.96 -11.34 8.92
N GLN A 66 7.26 -11.57 8.86
CA GLN A 66 8.27 -10.68 9.41
C GLN A 66 9.22 -10.26 8.29
N THR A 67 9.45 -8.96 8.18
CA THR A 67 10.42 -8.38 7.26
C THR A 67 11.44 -7.54 8.03
N ASP A 68 12.62 -7.42 7.49
CA ASP A 68 13.67 -6.49 7.95
C ASP A 68 13.45 -5.04 7.48
N LYS A 69 12.38 -4.83 6.69
CA LYS A 69 12.05 -3.55 6.08
C LYS A 69 10.95 -2.84 6.85
N VAL A 70 11.00 -1.52 6.82
CA VAL A 70 9.96 -0.68 7.46
C VAL A 70 8.84 -0.41 6.44
N PRO A 71 7.64 -0.98 6.61
CA PRO A 71 6.51 -0.71 5.73
C PRO A 71 5.96 0.69 5.99
N LEU A 72 5.67 1.44 4.92
CA LEU A 72 5.09 2.77 4.95
C LEU A 72 3.65 2.80 4.45
N CYS A 73 3.29 1.90 3.55
CA CYS A 73 1.96 1.80 2.98
C CYS A 73 1.66 0.35 2.59
N LEU A 74 0.38 0.02 2.50
CA LEU A 74 -0.08 -1.30 2.09
C LEU A 74 -1.47 -1.21 1.44
N ASP A 75 -1.75 -2.18 0.56
CA ASP A 75 -3.08 -2.38 -0.02
C ASP A 75 -3.29 -3.86 -0.41
N PRO A 76 -4.48 -4.44 -0.18
CA PRO A 76 -4.71 -5.85 -0.43
C PRO A 76 -4.95 -6.16 -1.91
N LEU A 77 -4.31 -7.24 -2.39
CA LEU A 77 -4.51 -7.84 -3.70
C LEU A 77 -5.59 -8.93 -3.61
N LEU A 78 -6.83 -8.57 -3.81
CA LEU A 78 -8.00 -9.40 -3.52
C LEU A 78 -8.02 -10.76 -4.26
N ALA A 79 -7.52 -10.80 -5.50
CA ALA A 79 -7.60 -12.00 -6.33
C ALA A 79 -6.66 -13.14 -5.88
N HIS A 80 -5.63 -12.83 -5.07
CA HIS A 80 -4.54 -13.74 -4.77
C HIS A 80 -4.33 -14.00 -3.27
N ALA A 81 -5.19 -13.47 -2.39
CA ALA A 81 -4.99 -13.47 -0.93
C ALA A 81 -3.65 -12.83 -0.52
N GLU A 82 -3.18 -11.91 -1.33
CA GLU A 82 -1.89 -11.24 -1.22
C GLU A 82 -2.06 -9.80 -0.76
N LEU A 83 -0.96 -9.23 -0.30
CA LEU A 83 -0.87 -7.87 0.15
C LEU A 83 0.33 -7.22 -0.54
N VAL A 84 0.17 -6.04 -1.09
CA VAL A 84 1.31 -5.24 -1.56
C VAL A 84 1.68 -4.21 -0.50
N CYS A 85 2.98 -4.12 -0.21
CA CYS A 85 3.55 -3.14 0.72
C CYS A 85 4.62 -2.30 0.04
N GLY A 86 4.62 -1.00 0.34
CA GLY A 86 5.72 -0.11 0.02
C GLY A 86 6.54 0.19 1.27
N HIS A 87 7.86 0.26 1.11
CA HIS A 87 8.82 0.33 2.20
C HIS A 87 9.67 1.61 2.17
N MET A 88 10.28 1.89 3.32
CA MET A 88 11.20 3.02 3.50
C MET A 88 12.49 2.84 2.70
N ASP A 89 12.91 1.61 2.41
CA ASP A 89 14.10 1.27 1.62
C ASP A 89 13.88 1.35 0.10
N HIS A 90 12.83 2.04 -0.36
CA HIS A 90 12.47 2.26 -1.77
C HIS A 90 11.93 1.02 -2.49
N SER A 91 11.73 -0.07 -1.77
CA SER A 91 11.25 -1.34 -2.33
C SER A 91 9.74 -1.48 -2.22
N LEU A 92 9.21 -2.34 -3.07
CA LEU A 92 7.87 -2.91 -2.96
C LEU A 92 8.01 -4.41 -2.62
N ALA A 93 7.06 -4.95 -1.89
CA ALA A 93 6.96 -6.40 -1.69
C ALA A 93 5.51 -6.85 -1.71
N MET A 94 5.28 -8.05 -2.23
CA MET A 94 4.01 -8.75 -2.16
C MET A 94 4.12 -9.89 -1.17
N TYR A 95 3.12 -10.03 -0.31
CA TYR A 95 3.06 -11.06 0.74
C TYR A 95 1.89 -12.00 0.47
N ASP A 96 2.16 -13.30 0.35
CA ASP A 96 1.15 -14.34 0.28
C ASP A 96 0.96 -14.98 1.66
N PHE A 97 -0.23 -14.84 2.23
CA PHE A 97 -0.55 -15.40 3.55
C PHE A 97 -1.04 -16.86 3.50
N ARG A 98 -1.17 -17.44 2.31
CA ARG A 98 -1.43 -18.89 2.15
C ARG A 98 -0.17 -19.71 2.35
N ASP A 99 0.99 -19.13 2.04
CA ASP A 99 2.29 -19.75 2.29
C ASP A 99 2.82 -19.28 3.67
N ALA A 100 2.89 -20.22 4.62
CA ALA A 100 3.39 -19.94 5.97
C ALA A 100 4.92 -19.78 6.02
N VAL A 101 5.65 -20.27 5.02
CA VAL A 101 7.12 -20.39 5.04
C VAL A 101 7.78 -19.15 4.45
N SER A 102 7.25 -18.62 3.35
CA SER A 102 7.85 -17.50 2.65
C SER A 102 7.50 -16.17 3.35
N ASN A 103 8.49 -15.33 3.64
CA ASN A 103 8.26 -13.99 4.19
C ASN A 103 7.68 -13.03 3.16
N ALA A 104 8.16 -13.07 1.92
CA ALA A 104 7.60 -12.31 0.80
C ALA A 104 7.53 -13.20 -0.43
N ALA A 105 6.38 -13.19 -1.11
CA ALA A 105 6.20 -13.92 -2.35
C ALA A 105 7.05 -13.31 -3.48
N VAL A 106 7.08 -11.99 -3.54
CA VAL A 106 7.89 -11.23 -4.52
C VAL A 106 8.42 -9.96 -3.87
N ALA A 107 9.72 -9.73 -4.00
CA ALA A 107 10.37 -8.50 -3.59
C ALA A 107 10.90 -7.73 -4.81
N MET A 108 10.56 -6.46 -4.90
CA MET A 108 10.96 -5.55 -5.97
C MET A 108 11.91 -4.50 -5.39
N SER A 109 13.20 -4.85 -5.32
CA SER A 109 14.24 -3.93 -4.83
C SER A 109 14.44 -2.78 -5.80
N GLY A 110 14.60 -1.56 -5.27
CA GLY A 110 14.82 -0.37 -6.11
C GLY A 110 13.62 -0.03 -7.00
N ALA A 111 12.42 -0.36 -6.58
CA ALA A 111 11.20 -0.02 -7.30
C ALA A 111 11.07 1.49 -7.54
N HIS A 112 11.52 2.28 -6.56
CA HIS A 112 11.60 3.74 -6.62
C HIS A 112 13.01 4.24 -6.25
N ALA A 113 13.26 5.53 -6.46
CA ALA A 113 14.52 6.17 -6.06
C ALA A 113 14.46 6.77 -4.63
N ALA A 114 13.29 6.70 -3.98
CA ALA A 114 13.03 7.20 -2.63
C ALA A 114 11.94 6.36 -1.93
N PRO A 115 11.69 6.56 -0.62
CA PRO A 115 10.67 5.81 0.13
C PRO A 115 9.31 5.78 -0.56
N VAL A 116 8.71 4.59 -0.59
CA VAL A 116 7.38 4.37 -1.19
C VAL A 116 6.31 4.78 -0.18
N SER A 117 5.59 5.85 -0.48
CA SER A 117 4.62 6.46 0.43
C SER A 117 3.19 5.99 0.26
N ALA A 118 2.84 5.51 -0.93
CA ALA A 118 1.50 5.06 -1.24
C ALA A 118 1.51 3.89 -2.23
N VAL A 119 0.61 2.94 -2.01
CA VAL A 119 0.28 1.87 -2.95
C VAL A 119 -1.24 1.76 -3.03
N ARG A 120 -1.78 1.47 -4.23
CA ARG A 120 -3.21 1.24 -4.44
C ARG A 120 -3.42 0.20 -5.53
N VAL A 121 -4.17 -0.82 -5.20
CA VAL A 121 -4.60 -1.85 -6.13
C VAL A 121 -5.71 -1.30 -7.02
N HIS A 122 -5.68 -1.66 -8.29
CA HIS A 122 -6.70 -1.24 -9.24
C HIS A 122 -8.05 -1.88 -8.91
N PRO A 123 -9.14 -1.12 -8.85
CA PRO A 123 -10.41 -1.61 -8.33
C PRO A 123 -11.07 -2.70 -9.19
N THR A 124 -10.80 -2.72 -10.50
CA THR A 124 -11.41 -3.67 -11.45
C THR A 124 -10.41 -4.61 -12.11
N GLN A 125 -9.15 -4.19 -12.25
CA GLN A 125 -8.09 -5.02 -12.82
C GLN A 125 -7.21 -5.57 -11.70
N VAL A 126 -7.60 -6.71 -11.17
CA VAL A 126 -7.05 -7.35 -9.97
C VAL A 126 -5.54 -7.65 -9.98
N HIS A 127 -4.91 -7.58 -11.14
CA HIS A 127 -3.48 -7.79 -11.32
C HIS A 127 -2.68 -6.48 -11.46
N LEU A 128 -3.35 -5.32 -11.45
CA LEU A 128 -2.68 -4.03 -11.52
C LEU A 128 -2.67 -3.32 -10.18
N PHE A 129 -1.58 -2.62 -9.90
CA PHE A 129 -1.50 -1.69 -8.79
C PHE A 129 -0.63 -0.48 -9.13
N ALA A 130 -0.88 0.63 -8.47
CA ALA A 130 -0.07 1.84 -8.57
C ALA A 130 0.75 2.03 -7.29
N SER A 131 1.94 2.61 -7.43
CA SER A 131 2.77 3.07 -6.32
C SER A 131 3.20 4.51 -6.52
N GLY A 132 3.27 5.26 -5.44
CA GLY A 132 3.81 6.61 -5.39
C GLY A 132 4.90 6.72 -4.34
N ALA A 133 5.90 7.55 -4.59
CA ALA A 133 7.04 7.65 -3.70
C ALA A 133 7.50 9.10 -3.50
N TYR A 134 8.42 9.29 -2.57
CA TYR A 134 9.05 10.57 -2.30
C TYR A 134 9.99 11.03 -3.42
N ASP A 135 10.21 10.20 -4.46
CA ASP A 135 10.88 10.61 -5.69
C ASP A 135 9.97 11.40 -6.64
N GLY A 136 8.70 11.63 -6.26
CA GLY A 136 7.70 12.35 -7.06
C GLY A 136 7.18 11.55 -8.25
N ARG A 137 7.48 10.27 -8.33
CA ARG A 137 7.04 9.41 -9.42
C ARG A 137 5.89 8.53 -8.98
N ILE A 138 4.99 8.29 -9.93
CA ILE A 138 3.94 7.29 -9.82
C ILE A 138 4.27 6.21 -10.84
N LYS A 139 4.20 4.96 -10.41
CA LYS A 139 4.43 3.80 -11.28
C LYS A 139 3.24 2.86 -11.21
N VAL A 140 2.91 2.26 -12.33
CA VAL A 140 1.88 1.22 -12.43
C VAL A 140 2.55 -0.11 -12.76
N TRP A 141 2.13 -1.15 -12.09
CA TRP A 141 2.74 -2.46 -12.08
C TRP A 141 1.72 -3.54 -12.41
N ASP A 142 2.20 -4.61 -13.04
CA ASP A 142 1.46 -5.86 -13.19
C ASP A 142 2.07 -6.93 -12.27
N VAL A 143 1.27 -7.52 -11.39
CA VAL A 143 1.73 -8.56 -10.44
C VAL A 143 2.27 -9.80 -11.15
N ARG A 144 1.86 -10.04 -12.40
CA ARG A 144 2.32 -11.16 -13.22
C ARG A 144 3.73 -10.92 -13.79
N SER A 145 4.15 -9.64 -13.88
CA SER A 145 5.46 -9.24 -14.38
C SER A 145 6.08 -8.13 -13.49
N PRO A 146 6.37 -8.42 -12.22
CA PRO A 146 6.71 -7.40 -11.22
C PRO A 146 8.12 -6.82 -11.37
N ARG A 147 8.93 -7.34 -12.29
CA ARG A 147 10.33 -6.91 -12.46
C ARG A 147 10.46 -5.49 -13.02
N GLN A 148 9.46 -5.01 -13.73
CA GLN A 148 9.47 -3.70 -14.36
C GLN A 148 8.08 -3.07 -14.29
N ALA A 149 8.03 -1.77 -14.01
CA ALA A 149 6.79 -1.02 -14.10
C ALA A 149 6.29 -1.01 -15.55
N LEU A 150 4.99 -1.16 -15.75
CA LEU A 150 4.35 -1.03 -17.06
C LEU A 150 4.56 0.38 -17.61
N PHE A 151 4.37 1.37 -16.77
CA PHE A 151 4.66 2.76 -17.09
C PHE A 151 4.93 3.55 -15.81
N ALA A 152 5.63 4.67 -15.96
CA ALA A 152 5.89 5.61 -14.91
C ALA A 152 5.40 6.99 -15.33
N VAL A 153 4.68 7.64 -14.46
CA VAL A 153 4.24 9.03 -14.62
C VAL A 153 5.07 9.87 -13.66
N SER A 154 5.73 10.87 -14.19
CA SER A 154 6.28 11.97 -13.41
C SER A 154 5.39 13.18 -13.62
N ASP A 155 5.16 13.95 -12.57
CA ASP A 155 4.44 15.22 -12.72
C ASP A 155 5.18 16.10 -13.76
N PRO A 156 4.55 16.45 -14.88
CA PRO A 156 5.18 17.31 -15.90
C PRO A 156 5.57 18.70 -15.35
N MET A 157 4.98 19.09 -14.21
CA MET A 157 5.31 20.32 -13.50
C MET A 157 6.43 20.14 -12.46
N ALA A 158 6.87 18.90 -12.20
CA ALA A 158 8.01 18.63 -11.31
C ALA A 158 9.34 19.11 -11.91
N ALA A 159 9.41 19.30 -13.21
CA ALA A 159 10.51 19.94 -13.92
C ALA A 159 10.46 21.49 -13.81
N SER A 160 10.05 22.02 -12.68
CA SER A 160 9.94 23.47 -12.50
C SER A 160 11.30 24.15 -12.43
N ARG A 161 11.32 25.36 -12.97
CA ARG A 161 12.38 26.28 -13.31
C ARG A 161 13.43 26.60 -12.22
N ASP A 162 13.31 26.05 -11.00
CA ASP A 162 14.12 26.45 -9.85
C ASP A 162 15.02 25.34 -9.28
N GLY A 163 15.27 24.26 -10.03
CA GLY A 163 16.13 23.17 -9.54
C GLY A 163 15.63 22.49 -8.26
N GLY A 164 14.36 22.68 -7.95
CA GLY A 164 13.72 22.18 -6.72
C GLY A 164 13.62 20.67 -6.69
N ALA A 165 13.73 20.12 -5.50
CA ALA A 165 13.59 18.69 -5.21
C ALA A 165 12.29 18.12 -5.80
N SER A 166 12.38 16.90 -6.26
CA SER A 166 11.21 16.12 -6.72
C SER A 166 10.10 16.17 -5.67
N ARG A 167 8.89 16.55 -6.09
CA ARG A 167 7.76 16.72 -5.19
C ARG A 167 7.26 15.36 -4.75
N LYS A 168 7.28 15.10 -3.44
CA LYS A 168 6.88 13.83 -2.88
C LYS A 168 5.42 13.54 -3.19
N VAL A 169 5.14 12.36 -3.69
CA VAL A 169 3.78 11.82 -3.70
C VAL A 169 3.47 11.37 -2.27
N LEU A 170 2.36 11.85 -1.71
CA LEU A 170 1.95 11.50 -0.34
C LEU A 170 0.76 10.56 -0.30
N GLY A 171 -0.08 10.60 -1.31
CA GLY A 171 -1.26 9.76 -1.43
C GLY A 171 -1.62 9.46 -2.87
N LEU A 172 -2.22 8.30 -3.07
CA LEU A 172 -2.76 7.84 -4.35
C LEU A 172 -4.14 7.23 -4.10
N ASP A 173 -5.00 7.34 -5.09
CA ASP A 173 -6.22 6.52 -5.15
C ASP A 173 -6.72 6.38 -6.59
N TRP A 174 -7.40 5.29 -6.89
CA TRP A 174 -8.09 5.08 -8.15
C TRP A 174 -9.52 5.60 -8.07
N THR A 175 -10.05 6.07 -9.19
CA THR A 175 -11.50 6.22 -9.30
C THR A 175 -12.17 4.85 -9.13
N PRO A 176 -13.42 4.78 -8.66
CA PRO A 176 -14.12 3.49 -8.46
C PRO A 176 -14.22 2.64 -9.74
N ARG A 177 -14.15 3.25 -10.92
CA ARG A 177 -14.15 2.55 -12.22
C ARG A 177 -12.75 2.13 -12.66
N GLY A 178 -11.69 2.67 -12.04
CA GLY A 178 -10.31 2.44 -12.43
C GLY A 178 -9.88 3.20 -13.70
N ASP A 179 -10.68 4.10 -14.20
CA ASP A 179 -10.41 4.89 -15.41
C ASP A 179 -9.46 6.07 -15.18
N ALA A 180 -9.24 6.42 -13.92
CA ALA A 180 -8.30 7.46 -13.57
C ALA A 180 -7.61 7.18 -12.23
N LEU A 181 -6.41 7.73 -12.07
CA LEU A 181 -5.63 7.71 -10.86
C LEU A 181 -5.48 9.14 -10.32
N VAL A 182 -5.78 9.33 -9.05
CA VAL A 182 -5.63 10.61 -8.36
C VAL A 182 -4.39 10.55 -7.47
N ALA A 183 -3.57 11.58 -7.49
CA ALA A 183 -2.41 11.71 -6.62
C ALA A 183 -2.39 13.06 -5.91
N GLY A 184 -2.03 13.03 -4.64
CA GLY A 184 -1.75 14.22 -3.82
C GLY A 184 -0.30 14.25 -3.38
N GLY A 185 0.28 15.44 -3.40
CA GLY A 185 1.70 15.64 -3.12
C GLY A 185 2.01 16.66 -2.04
N GLU A 186 3.30 16.82 -1.74
CA GLU A 186 3.85 17.79 -0.79
C GLU A 186 3.61 19.25 -1.23
N ASP A 187 3.33 19.44 -2.52
CA ASP A 187 3.08 20.76 -3.14
C ASP A 187 1.65 21.28 -2.94
N CYS A 188 0.84 20.60 -2.11
CA CYS A 188 -0.57 20.93 -1.87
C CYS A 188 -1.45 20.85 -3.13
N ARG A 189 -1.04 20.08 -4.14
CA ARG A 189 -1.80 19.84 -5.37
C ARG A 189 -2.38 18.46 -5.40
N VAL A 190 -3.48 18.34 -6.11
CA VAL A 190 -4.10 17.08 -6.49
C VAL A 190 -4.06 16.98 -8.01
N CYS A 191 -3.48 15.90 -8.51
CA CYS A 191 -3.36 15.61 -9.94
C CYS A 191 -4.24 14.44 -10.30
N LEU A 192 -4.92 14.52 -11.44
CA LEU A 192 -5.71 13.45 -12.03
C LEU A 192 -5.00 12.93 -13.28
N TYR A 193 -4.75 11.64 -13.33
CA TYR A 193 -4.14 10.95 -14.47
C TYR A 193 -5.17 10.03 -15.09
N GLN A 194 -5.54 10.28 -16.34
CA GLN A 194 -6.45 9.43 -17.11
C GLN A 194 -5.68 8.69 -18.20
N GLY A 195 -5.97 7.40 -18.36
CA GLY A 195 -5.51 6.63 -19.51
C GLY A 195 -6.30 7.04 -20.76
N THR A 196 -5.61 7.25 -21.86
CA THR A 196 -6.20 7.41 -23.19
C THR A 196 -6.31 6.06 -23.86
#